data_f0fddb82f5061bc4f2a6687c036b55c7
#
_entry.id   f0fddb82f5061bc4f2a6687c036b55c7
#
_cell.length_a   1.000
_cell.length_b   1.000
_cell.length_c   1.000
_cell.angle_alpha   90.00
_cell.angle_beta   90.00
_cell.angle_gamma   90.00
#
_symmetry.space_group_name_H-M   'P 1'
#
loop_
_entity.id
_entity.type
_entity.pdbx_description
1 polymer ?
#
loop_
_entity_poly.entity_id
_entity_poly.type
_entity_poly.pdbx_seq_one_letter_code
_entity_poly.pdbx_strand_id
1 'polypeptide(L)'
;YLDYGCNMQFGGDDQWSNMLGGSELIRKKLGKDAYAMTITLLLNSEGKKMGKTASGAVWLDPEKTSPYDFYQYWRNVADADVLKCIRMLTFLPLEEIDRMDKWEGSQLNTAKEILAYELTKLVHGEEEAEKAQSAARAIFAGGGDHENMPSTVLSDADFTDGKIGLLDIMVKAGLAASKGEARRLVIQG
;
A
#
# COMPACT_ATOMS: atom_id res chain seq x y z
N TYR A 1 32.75 -2.43 5.28
CA TYR A 1 33.58 -3.57 4.88
C TYR A 1 34.54 -3.98 5.99
N LEU A 2 35.39 -3.06 6.47
CA LEU A 2 36.41 -3.40 7.47
C LEU A 2 35.80 -3.80 8.82
N ASP A 3 34.83 -3.06 9.31
CA ASP A 3 34.28 -3.24 10.65
C ASP A 3 33.30 -4.43 10.77
N TYR A 4 32.53 -4.69 9.70
CA TYR A 4 31.47 -5.69 9.71
C TYR A 4 31.64 -6.83 8.70
N GLY A 5 32.69 -6.84 7.89
CA GLY A 5 32.85 -7.82 6.81
C GLY A 5 31.81 -7.71 5.69
N CYS A 6 31.01 -6.63 5.66
CA CYS A 6 29.97 -6.42 4.67
C CYS A 6 30.60 -6.21 3.28
N ASN A 7 30.36 -7.11 2.36
CA ASN A 7 30.94 -7.11 1.02
C ASN A 7 29.91 -6.95 -0.11
N MET A 8 28.62 -6.75 0.22
CA MET A 8 27.57 -6.57 -0.77
C MET A 8 26.58 -5.49 -0.33
N GLN A 9 26.15 -4.65 -1.28
CA GLN A 9 25.16 -3.61 -1.08
C GLN A 9 24.04 -3.73 -2.10
N PHE A 10 22.79 -3.57 -1.63
CA PHE A 10 21.60 -3.51 -2.47
C PHE A 10 21.04 -2.08 -2.46
N GLY A 11 20.45 -1.66 -3.56
CA GLY A 11 19.76 -0.37 -3.66
C GLY A 11 18.87 -0.27 -4.88
N GLY A 12 18.17 0.84 -5.03
CA GLY A 12 17.47 1.18 -6.25
C GLY A 12 18.45 1.59 -7.37
N ASP A 13 17.99 1.58 -8.61
CA ASP A 13 18.81 1.95 -9.78
C ASP A 13 19.42 3.34 -9.67
N ASP A 14 18.74 4.25 -8.98
CA ASP A 14 19.22 5.61 -8.70
C ASP A 14 20.45 5.64 -7.77
N GLN A 15 20.78 4.55 -7.08
CA GLN A 15 21.92 4.43 -6.17
C GLN A 15 23.15 3.77 -6.80
N TRP A 16 23.09 3.35 -8.06
CA TRP A 16 24.16 2.61 -8.72
C TRP A 16 25.53 3.31 -8.61
N SER A 17 25.61 4.57 -8.99
CA SER A 17 26.87 5.34 -8.94
C SER A 17 27.45 5.47 -7.53
N ASN A 18 26.58 5.61 -6.52
CA ASN A 18 27.01 5.70 -5.12
C ASN A 18 27.61 4.37 -4.65
N MET A 19 27.00 3.24 -5.02
CA MET A 19 27.48 1.90 -4.67
C MET A 19 28.80 1.57 -5.37
N LEU A 20 28.94 1.95 -6.64
CA LEU A 20 30.21 1.79 -7.38
C LEU A 20 31.36 2.54 -6.72
N GLY A 21 31.12 3.75 -6.21
CA GLY A 21 32.14 4.49 -5.44
C GLY A 21 32.69 3.70 -4.27
N GLY A 22 31.83 2.97 -3.55
CA GLY A 22 32.18 2.11 -2.43
C GLY A 22 33.00 0.89 -2.88
N SER A 23 32.56 0.15 -3.89
CA SER A 23 33.24 -1.04 -4.40
C SER A 23 34.63 -0.69 -4.98
N GLU A 24 34.73 0.41 -5.74
CA GLU A 24 36.00 0.90 -6.25
C GLU A 24 36.99 1.34 -5.14
N LEU A 25 36.47 1.99 -4.08
CA LEU A 25 37.29 2.36 -2.94
C LEU A 25 37.89 1.12 -2.25
N ILE A 26 37.06 0.10 -2.02
CA ILE A 26 37.50 -1.17 -1.43
C ILE A 26 38.56 -1.84 -2.32
N ARG A 27 38.31 -1.93 -3.60
CA ARG A 27 39.26 -2.49 -4.56
C ARG A 27 40.60 -1.75 -4.54
N LYS A 28 40.59 -0.42 -4.62
CA LYS A 28 41.81 0.41 -4.67
C LYS A 28 42.59 0.43 -3.37
N LYS A 29 41.88 0.44 -2.21
CA LYS A 29 42.54 0.57 -0.90
C LYS A 29 42.92 -0.76 -0.28
N LEU A 30 42.15 -1.81 -0.52
CA LEU A 30 42.30 -3.10 0.15
C LEU A 30 42.70 -4.24 -0.81
N GLY A 31 42.62 -4.03 -2.13
CA GLY A 31 42.82 -5.08 -3.12
C GLY A 31 41.79 -6.22 -3.02
N LYS A 32 40.60 -5.91 -2.50
CA LYS A 32 39.51 -6.89 -2.27
C LYS A 32 38.26 -6.56 -3.10
N ASP A 33 37.44 -7.57 -3.32
CA ASP A 33 36.20 -7.42 -4.06
C ASP A 33 35.04 -7.02 -3.13
N ALA A 34 34.17 -6.17 -3.65
CA ALA A 34 32.85 -5.86 -3.07
C ALA A 34 31.85 -5.72 -4.19
N TYR A 35 30.62 -6.13 -3.91
CA TYR A 35 29.55 -6.31 -4.90
C TYR A 35 28.44 -5.31 -4.69
N ALA A 36 27.82 -4.88 -5.78
CA ALA A 36 26.66 -4.01 -5.78
C ALA A 36 25.57 -4.63 -6.65
N MET A 37 24.33 -4.54 -6.21
CA MET A 37 23.16 -5.00 -6.95
C MET A 37 22.06 -3.95 -6.86
N THR A 38 21.48 -3.57 -7.99
CA THR A 38 20.34 -2.67 -8.04
C THR A 38 19.06 -3.40 -8.42
N ILE A 39 17.96 -2.88 -7.93
CA ILE A 39 16.61 -3.32 -8.24
C ILE A 39 15.87 -2.12 -8.82
N THR A 40 15.11 -2.35 -9.91
CA THR A 40 14.30 -1.32 -10.55
C THR A 40 13.36 -0.66 -9.54
N LEU A 41 13.30 0.67 -9.55
CA LEU A 41 12.40 1.42 -8.68
C LEU A 41 10.93 1.03 -8.91
N LEU A 42 10.21 0.86 -7.82
CA LEU A 42 8.77 0.66 -7.88
C LEU A 42 8.08 2.00 -8.17
N LEU A 43 7.73 2.19 -9.44
CA LEU A 43 7.01 3.35 -9.93
C LEU A 43 5.59 2.92 -10.31
N ASN A 44 4.62 3.82 -10.11
CA ASN A 44 3.29 3.64 -10.67
C ASN A 44 3.28 3.91 -12.19
N SER A 45 2.14 3.67 -12.85
CA SER A 45 1.94 3.89 -14.29
C SER A 45 2.17 5.34 -14.74
N GLU A 46 2.12 6.31 -13.81
CA GLU A 46 2.44 7.72 -14.06
C GLU A 46 3.94 8.05 -13.88
N GLY A 47 4.79 7.07 -13.58
CA GLY A 47 6.21 7.26 -13.32
C GLY A 47 6.55 7.84 -11.94
N LYS A 48 5.61 7.89 -11.01
CA LYS A 48 5.82 8.35 -9.64
C LYS A 48 6.20 7.20 -8.72
N LYS A 49 7.09 7.45 -7.74
CA LYS A 49 7.46 6.44 -6.72
C LYS A 49 6.22 6.03 -5.92
N MET A 50 5.98 4.72 -5.82
CA MET A 50 4.89 4.18 -5.00
C MET A 50 5.18 4.30 -3.50
N GLY A 51 4.14 4.19 -2.68
CA GLY A 51 4.21 4.33 -1.22
C GLY A 51 4.14 5.76 -0.71
N LYS A 52 4.10 6.77 -1.61
CA LYS A 52 3.81 8.18 -1.27
C LYS A 52 2.46 8.57 -1.86
N THR A 53 1.52 8.94 -1.00
CA THR A 53 0.20 9.44 -1.39
C THR A 53 0.11 10.95 -1.18
N ALA A 54 -0.95 11.58 -1.68
CA ALA A 54 -1.22 13.01 -1.41
C ALA A 54 -1.42 13.29 0.09
N SER A 55 -1.87 12.29 0.86
CA SER A 55 -2.07 12.35 2.31
C SER A 55 -0.85 11.91 3.13
N GLY A 56 0.26 11.53 2.50
CA GLY A 56 1.48 11.10 3.19
C GLY A 56 2.05 9.79 2.67
N ALA A 57 2.81 9.10 3.51
CA ALA A 57 3.39 7.78 3.19
C ALA A 57 2.50 6.66 3.72
N VAL A 58 2.50 5.51 3.02
CA VAL A 58 1.95 4.26 3.54
C VAL A 58 3.05 3.58 4.35
N TRP A 59 2.82 3.45 5.65
CA TRP A 59 3.81 2.92 6.59
C TRP A 59 3.61 1.42 6.81
N LEU A 60 4.70 0.72 7.11
CA LEU A 60 4.66 -0.68 7.56
C LEU A 60 4.31 -0.78 9.06
N ASP A 61 4.47 0.32 9.79
CA ASP A 61 4.15 0.44 11.21
C ASP A 61 2.62 0.54 11.38
N PRO A 62 1.97 -0.42 12.08
CA PRO A 62 0.53 -0.44 12.23
C PRO A 62 -0.04 0.72 13.05
N GLU A 63 0.81 1.41 13.85
CA GLU A 63 0.39 2.61 14.59
C GLU A 63 0.28 3.84 13.67
N LYS A 64 0.93 3.82 12.50
CA LYS A 64 0.92 4.92 11.52
C LYS A 64 0.01 4.67 10.33
N THR A 65 -0.08 3.43 9.89
CA THR A 65 -1.02 2.96 8.85
C THR A 65 -1.60 1.66 9.35
N SER A 66 -2.89 1.65 9.65
CA SER A 66 -3.55 0.44 10.15
C SER A 66 -3.45 -0.71 9.13
N PRO A 67 -3.48 -1.99 9.56
CA PRO A 67 -3.50 -3.12 8.63
C PRO A 67 -4.63 -3.03 7.60
N TYR A 68 -5.78 -2.48 8.00
CA TYR A 68 -6.90 -2.25 7.11
C TYR A 68 -6.61 -1.17 6.05
N ASP A 69 -6.05 -0.03 6.45
CA ASP A 69 -5.69 1.05 5.50
C ASP A 69 -4.55 0.60 4.58
N PHE A 70 -3.61 -0.19 5.11
CA PHE A 70 -2.54 -0.80 4.32
C PHE A 70 -3.13 -1.75 3.26
N TYR A 71 -4.06 -2.62 3.64
CA TYR A 71 -4.80 -3.48 2.72
C TYR A 71 -5.55 -2.67 1.66
N GLN A 72 -6.29 -1.63 2.06
CA GLN A 72 -7.04 -0.78 1.14
C GLN A 72 -6.15 -0.03 0.15
N TYR A 73 -4.98 0.42 0.57
CA TYR A 73 -4.02 1.04 -0.33
C TYR A 73 -3.66 0.11 -1.49
N TRP A 74 -3.32 -1.14 -1.19
CA TRP A 74 -2.95 -2.13 -2.21
C TRP A 74 -4.16 -2.62 -3.02
N ARG A 75 -5.32 -2.68 -2.41
CA ARG A 75 -6.59 -3.02 -3.07
C ARG A 75 -7.02 -1.97 -4.10
N ASN A 76 -6.57 -0.72 -3.94
CA ASN A 76 -6.92 0.43 -4.77
C ASN A 76 -5.81 0.85 -5.76
N VAL A 77 -4.78 0.04 -5.97
CA VAL A 77 -3.78 0.32 -7.02
C VAL A 77 -4.42 0.32 -8.40
N ALA A 78 -3.84 1.07 -9.35
CA ALA A 78 -4.32 1.12 -10.71
C ALA A 78 -4.23 -0.26 -11.39
N ASP A 79 -5.15 -0.57 -12.30
CA ASP A 79 -5.17 -1.82 -13.05
C ASP A 79 -3.85 -2.06 -13.78
N ALA A 80 -3.25 -1.00 -14.33
CA ALA A 80 -1.97 -1.06 -15.03
C ALA A 80 -0.77 -1.41 -14.13
N ASP A 81 -0.92 -1.28 -12.80
CA ASP A 81 0.18 -1.47 -11.85
C ASP A 81 0.09 -2.79 -11.08
N VAL A 82 -1.10 -3.40 -10.99
CA VAL A 82 -1.35 -4.52 -10.07
C VAL A 82 -0.46 -5.73 -10.33
N LEU A 83 -0.33 -6.18 -11.58
CA LEU A 83 0.46 -7.38 -11.92
C LEU A 83 1.96 -7.13 -11.74
N LYS A 84 2.43 -5.92 -12.03
CA LYS A 84 3.80 -5.50 -11.73
C LYS A 84 4.06 -5.54 -10.23
N CYS A 85 3.14 -5.03 -9.41
CA CYS A 85 3.27 -5.07 -7.96
C CYS A 85 3.28 -6.50 -7.42
N ILE A 86 2.40 -7.38 -7.91
CA ILE A 86 2.39 -8.79 -7.53
C ILE A 86 3.75 -9.42 -7.83
N ARG A 87 4.28 -9.24 -9.01
CA ARG A 87 5.58 -9.82 -9.44
C ARG A 87 6.77 -9.30 -8.64
N MET A 88 6.75 -8.03 -8.22
CA MET A 88 7.87 -7.41 -7.53
C MET A 88 7.82 -7.56 -6.01
N LEU A 89 6.64 -7.69 -5.42
CA LEU A 89 6.46 -7.52 -3.97
C LEU A 89 5.93 -8.77 -3.27
N THR A 90 5.44 -9.78 -4.01
CA THR A 90 4.91 -11.02 -3.39
C THR A 90 5.88 -12.17 -3.59
N PHE A 91 5.69 -13.24 -2.82
CA PHE A 91 6.40 -14.50 -2.96
C PHE A 91 5.54 -15.59 -3.62
N LEU A 92 4.53 -15.19 -4.38
CA LEU A 92 3.71 -16.12 -5.16
C LEU A 92 4.57 -16.83 -6.22
N PRO A 93 4.29 -18.10 -6.53
CA PRO A 93 4.98 -18.82 -7.61
C PRO A 93 4.86 -18.08 -8.94
N LEU A 94 5.97 -17.96 -9.68
CA LEU A 94 5.99 -17.25 -10.97
C LEU A 94 4.97 -17.82 -11.97
N GLU A 95 4.76 -19.13 -11.96
CA GLU A 95 3.77 -19.80 -12.82
C GLU A 95 2.33 -19.34 -12.54
N GLU A 96 2.03 -19.01 -11.30
CA GLU A 96 0.74 -18.45 -10.90
C GLU A 96 0.61 -17.00 -11.38
N ILE A 97 1.65 -16.20 -11.18
CA ILE A 97 1.70 -14.81 -11.66
C ILE A 97 1.60 -14.76 -13.20
N ASP A 98 2.28 -15.65 -13.92
CA ASP A 98 2.24 -15.72 -15.39
C ASP A 98 0.83 -16.08 -15.92
N ARG A 99 0.02 -16.80 -15.14
CA ARG A 99 -1.39 -17.01 -15.47
C ARG A 99 -2.21 -15.73 -15.34
N MET A 100 -1.87 -14.91 -14.34
CA MET A 100 -2.54 -13.62 -14.10
C MET A 100 -2.20 -12.57 -15.16
N ASP A 101 -1.09 -12.69 -15.89
CA ASP A 101 -0.72 -11.77 -16.97
C ASP A 101 -1.76 -11.70 -18.11
N LYS A 102 -2.65 -12.70 -18.18
CA LYS A 102 -3.76 -12.77 -19.15
C LYS A 102 -5.08 -12.21 -18.61
N TRP A 103 -5.09 -11.75 -17.36
CA TRP A 103 -6.29 -11.26 -16.72
C TRP A 103 -6.62 -9.85 -17.18
N GLU A 104 -7.90 -9.62 -17.46
CA GLU A 104 -8.42 -8.33 -17.91
C GLU A 104 -9.73 -8.00 -17.18
N GLY A 105 -10.13 -6.73 -17.22
CA GLY A 105 -11.40 -6.26 -16.68
C GLY A 105 -11.62 -6.65 -15.23
N SER A 106 -12.72 -7.35 -14.93
CA SER A 106 -13.08 -7.74 -13.56
C SER A 106 -12.08 -8.68 -12.87
N GLN A 107 -11.29 -9.46 -13.64
CA GLN A 107 -10.26 -10.33 -13.08
C GLN A 107 -9.12 -9.54 -12.42
N LEU A 108 -8.84 -8.32 -12.87
CA LEU A 108 -7.86 -7.45 -12.22
C LEU A 108 -8.30 -7.06 -10.79
N ASN A 109 -9.60 -7.03 -10.51
CA ASN A 109 -10.09 -6.84 -9.14
C ASN A 109 -9.70 -8.01 -8.23
N THR A 110 -9.71 -9.23 -8.75
CA THR A 110 -9.22 -10.41 -8.02
C THR A 110 -7.71 -10.32 -7.81
N ALA A 111 -6.95 -9.89 -8.81
CA ALA A 111 -5.51 -9.66 -8.69
C ALA A 111 -5.17 -8.61 -7.61
N LYS A 112 -5.93 -7.52 -7.54
CA LYS A 112 -5.78 -6.50 -6.49
C LYS A 112 -6.08 -7.06 -5.10
N GLU A 113 -7.07 -7.93 -5.00
CA GLU A 113 -7.41 -8.58 -3.74
C GLU A 113 -6.30 -9.53 -3.27
N ILE A 114 -5.73 -10.31 -4.18
CA ILE A 114 -4.57 -11.18 -3.93
C ILE A 114 -3.38 -10.33 -3.50
N LEU A 115 -3.05 -9.26 -4.24
CA LEU A 115 -1.95 -8.36 -3.90
C LEU A 115 -2.10 -7.78 -2.49
N ALA A 116 -3.27 -7.24 -2.18
CA ALA A 116 -3.55 -6.64 -0.88
C ALA A 116 -3.45 -7.65 0.26
N TYR A 117 -4.00 -8.86 0.06
CA TYR A 117 -3.92 -9.93 1.03
C TYR A 117 -2.48 -10.37 1.29
N GLU A 118 -1.73 -10.71 0.23
CA GLU A 118 -0.36 -11.20 0.34
C GLU A 118 0.58 -10.18 1.01
N LEU A 119 0.45 -8.89 0.67
CA LEU A 119 1.27 -7.85 1.27
C LEU A 119 0.88 -7.57 2.72
N THR A 120 -0.41 -7.57 3.05
CA THR A 120 -0.87 -7.39 4.43
C THR A 120 -0.44 -8.59 5.29
N LYS A 121 -0.56 -9.81 4.77
CA LYS A 121 -0.07 -11.03 5.42
C LYS A 121 1.44 -10.97 5.68
N LEU A 122 2.21 -10.52 4.70
CA LEU A 122 3.67 -10.41 4.82
C LEU A 122 4.09 -9.41 5.91
N VAL A 123 3.39 -8.29 6.03
CA VAL A 123 3.78 -7.18 6.92
C VAL A 123 3.14 -7.28 8.30
N HIS A 124 1.86 -7.63 8.37
CA HIS A 124 1.04 -7.59 9.59
C HIS A 124 0.61 -8.97 10.10
N GLY A 125 0.89 -10.02 9.34
CA GLY A 125 0.48 -11.38 9.67
C GLY A 125 -0.85 -11.79 9.04
N GLU A 126 -1.09 -13.09 9.06
CA GLU A 126 -2.24 -13.71 8.38
C GLU A 126 -3.59 -13.30 8.99
N GLU A 127 -3.67 -13.25 10.32
CA GLU A 127 -4.88 -12.87 11.04
C GLU A 127 -5.35 -11.45 10.66
N GLU A 128 -4.44 -10.49 10.60
CA GLU A 128 -4.76 -9.11 10.21
C GLU A 128 -5.13 -9.00 8.72
N ALA A 129 -4.51 -9.81 7.87
CA ALA A 129 -4.87 -9.87 6.45
C ALA A 129 -6.29 -10.42 6.23
N GLU A 130 -6.67 -11.47 6.97
CA GLU A 130 -8.02 -12.05 6.92
C GLU A 130 -9.07 -11.07 7.43
N LYS A 131 -8.80 -10.38 8.55
CA LYS A 131 -9.68 -9.34 9.10
C LYS A 131 -9.88 -8.20 8.08
N ALA A 132 -8.79 -7.68 7.51
CA ALA A 132 -8.84 -6.60 6.54
C ALA A 132 -9.59 -7.00 5.27
N GLN A 133 -9.36 -8.21 4.76
CA GLN A 133 -10.05 -8.73 3.59
C GLN A 133 -11.55 -8.91 3.86
N SER A 134 -11.91 -9.50 5.00
CA SER A 134 -13.30 -9.72 5.40
C SER A 134 -14.05 -8.40 5.54
N ALA A 135 -13.45 -7.41 6.21
CA ALA A 135 -14.01 -6.07 6.35
C ALA A 135 -14.19 -5.38 4.99
N ALA A 136 -13.21 -5.48 4.09
CA ALA A 136 -13.32 -4.90 2.75
C ALA A 136 -14.44 -5.56 1.93
N ARG A 137 -14.56 -6.89 1.98
CA ARG A 137 -15.63 -7.62 1.29
C ARG A 137 -17.02 -7.29 1.84
N ALA A 138 -17.15 -7.11 3.16
CA ALA A 138 -18.39 -6.74 3.82
C ALA A 138 -18.97 -5.42 3.30
N ILE A 139 -18.10 -4.43 3.06
CA ILE A 139 -18.50 -3.11 2.51
C ILE A 139 -19.13 -3.25 1.11
N PHE A 140 -18.57 -4.12 0.27
CA PHE A 140 -19.03 -4.29 -1.11
C PHE A 140 -20.22 -5.24 -1.25
N ALA A 141 -20.39 -6.18 -0.32
CA ALA A 141 -21.49 -7.16 -0.36
C ALA A 141 -22.82 -6.64 0.19
N GLY A 142 -22.86 -5.43 0.77
CA GLY A 142 -24.12 -4.79 1.25
C GLY A 142 -24.81 -5.50 2.42
N GLY A 143 -24.15 -6.41 3.13
CA GLY A 143 -24.76 -7.21 4.19
C GLY A 143 -23.77 -7.97 5.09
N GLY A 144 -22.54 -7.53 5.16
CA GLY A 144 -21.51 -8.20 5.95
C GLY A 144 -21.45 -7.76 7.40
N ASP A 145 -20.74 -8.55 8.18
CA ASP A 145 -20.42 -8.32 9.59
C ASP A 145 -19.75 -6.95 9.77
N HIS A 146 -20.40 -6.06 10.52
CA HIS A 146 -19.95 -4.69 10.75
C HIS A 146 -18.95 -4.58 11.90
N GLU A 147 -18.61 -5.66 12.59
CA GLU A 147 -17.77 -5.62 13.80
C GLU A 147 -16.35 -5.07 13.55
N ASN A 148 -15.81 -5.26 12.35
CA ASN A 148 -14.46 -4.83 11.99
C ASN A 148 -14.41 -3.59 11.08
N MET A 149 -15.53 -2.91 10.84
CA MET A 149 -15.57 -1.69 10.03
C MET A 149 -15.21 -0.47 10.87
N PRO A 150 -14.41 0.48 10.34
CA PRO A 150 -14.27 1.79 10.96
C PRO A 150 -15.64 2.40 11.20
N SER A 151 -15.97 2.67 12.44
CA SER A 151 -17.29 3.19 12.81
C SER A 151 -17.17 4.48 13.60
N THR A 152 -18.12 5.38 13.40
CA THR A 152 -18.24 6.62 14.16
C THR A 152 -19.54 6.61 14.90
N VAL A 153 -19.49 6.77 16.22
CA VAL A 153 -20.68 6.86 17.06
C VAL A 153 -21.30 8.26 16.92
N LEU A 154 -22.56 8.30 16.50
CA LEU A 154 -23.36 9.52 16.49
C LEU A 154 -24.18 9.57 17.77
N SER A 155 -24.27 10.76 18.38
CA SER A 155 -25.08 11.05 19.56
C SER A 155 -26.35 11.83 19.16
N ASP A 156 -27.36 11.85 20.01
CA ASP A 156 -28.58 12.62 19.75
C ASP A 156 -28.32 14.11 19.50
N ALA A 157 -27.23 14.65 20.05
CA ALA A 157 -26.81 16.05 19.84
C ALA A 157 -26.34 16.32 18.40
N ASP A 158 -26.07 15.29 17.60
CA ASP A 158 -25.62 15.41 16.20
C ASP A 158 -26.80 15.57 15.24
N PHE A 159 -28.02 15.32 15.73
CA PHE A 159 -29.22 15.39 14.93
C PHE A 159 -30.00 16.67 15.22
N THR A 160 -30.49 17.29 14.15
CA THR A 160 -31.44 18.42 14.20
C THR A 160 -32.71 17.96 13.53
N ASP A 161 -33.83 17.97 14.23
CA ASP A 161 -35.13 17.48 13.75
C ASP A 161 -35.07 16.02 13.20
N GLY A 162 -34.29 15.16 13.88
CA GLY A 162 -34.08 13.76 13.48
C GLY A 162 -33.21 13.56 12.22
N LYS A 163 -32.51 14.60 11.77
CA LYS A 163 -31.68 14.57 10.58
C LYS A 163 -30.28 15.08 10.90
N ILE A 164 -29.29 14.53 10.24
CA ILE A 164 -27.89 15.00 10.25
C ILE A 164 -27.47 15.33 8.82
N GLY A 165 -26.74 16.44 8.64
CA GLY A 165 -26.25 16.83 7.32
C GLY A 165 -25.11 15.92 6.84
N LEU A 166 -25.06 15.58 5.54
CA LEU A 166 -24.00 14.77 4.96
C LEU A 166 -22.60 15.33 5.27
N LEU A 167 -22.42 16.64 5.16
CA LEU A 167 -21.14 17.29 5.44
C LEU A 167 -20.75 17.20 6.93
N ASP A 168 -21.74 17.19 7.83
CA ASP A 168 -21.50 17.03 9.26
C ASP A 168 -21.06 15.60 9.59
N ILE A 169 -21.69 14.60 8.97
CA ILE A 169 -21.27 13.20 9.08
C ILE A 169 -19.84 13.03 8.59
N MET A 170 -19.49 13.58 7.42
CA MET A 170 -18.15 13.46 6.84
C MET A 170 -17.06 14.05 7.77
N VAL A 171 -17.33 15.19 8.38
CA VAL A 171 -16.38 15.80 9.32
C VAL A 171 -16.28 14.97 10.60
N LYS A 172 -17.41 14.51 11.14
CA LYS A 172 -17.44 13.74 12.38
C LYS A 172 -16.80 12.35 12.21
N ALA A 173 -16.97 11.75 11.06
CA ALA A 173 -16.32 10.47 10.70
C ALA A 173 -14.84 10.61 10.33
N GLY A 174 -14.28 11.82 10.38
CA GLY A 174 -12.87 12.05 10.02
C GLY A 174 -12.57 11.96 8.52
N LEU A 175 -13.61 11.89 7.68
CA LEU A 175 -13.47 11.82 6.22
C LEU A 175 -13.09 13.17 5.59
N ALA A 176 -13.25 14.25 6.31
CA ALA A 176 -12.83 15.59 5.92
C ALA A 176 -12.50 16.42 7.16
N ALA A 177 -11.46 17.26 7.09
CA ALA A 177 -11.06 18.12 8.20
C ALA A 177 -12.02 19.31 8.45
N SER A 178 -12.88 19.64 7.47
CA SER A 178 -13.87 20.71 7.58
C SER A 178 -15.04 20.52 6.63
N LYS A 179 -16.17 21.18 6.93
CA LYS A 179 -17.36 21.21 6.03
C LYS A 179 -17.03 21.76 4.63
N GLY A 180 -16.07 22.70 4.54
CA GLY A 180 -15.63 23.26 3.26
C GLY A 180 -14.91 22.21 2.41
N GLU A 181 -14.07 21.39 3.04
CA GLU A 181 -13.41 20.25 2.41
C GLU A 181 -14.42 19.16 2.03
N ALA A 182 -15.29 18.78 2.95
CA ALA A 182 -16.34 17.81 2.68
C ALA A 182 -17.19 18.21 1.46
N ARG A 183 -17.55 19.51 1.35
CA ARG A 183 -18.29 20.01 0.17
C ARG A 183 -17.50 19.85 -1.12
N ARG A 184 -16.18 20.13 -1.11
CA ARG A 184 -15.32 19.95 -2.29
C ARG A 184 -15.26 18.48 -2.70
N LEU A 185 -15.08 17.57 -1.75
CA LEU A 185 -15.04 16.13 -2.01
C LEU A 185 -16.37 15.62 -2.63
N VAL A 186 -17.52 16.06 -2.09
CA VAL A 186 -18.83 15.68 -2.65
C VAL A 186 -19.04 16.20 -4.08
N ILE A 187 -18.48 17.37 -4.43
CA ILE A 187 -18.60 17.94 -5.78
C ILE A 187 -17.68 17.24 -6.78
N GLN A 188 -16.53 16.75 -6.31
CA GLN A 188 -15.54 16.08 -7.14
C GLN A 188 -15.85 14.61 -7.43
N GLY A 189 -16.76 14.00 -6.68
CA GLY A 189 -17.15 12.58 -6.77
C GLY A 189 -16.31 11.72 -5.86
#